data_4bbd7395164507a330f5bd15c89313fc
#
_entry.id   4bbd7395164507a330f5bd15c89313fc
#
_cell.length_a   1.000
_cell.length_b   1.000
_cell.length_c   1.000
_cell.angle_alpha   90.00
_cell.angle_beta   90.00
_cell.angle_gamma   90.00
#
_symmetry.space_group_name_H-M   'P 1'
#
loop_
_entity.id
_entity.type
_entity.pdbx_description
1 polymer ?
#
loop_
_entity_poly.entity_id
_entity_poly.type
_entity_poly.pdbx_seq_one_letter_code
_entity_poly.pdbx_strand_id
1 'polypeptide(L)'
;MANLRDIRRRIKSVKNTAQITRAMQLVAAAKMKKAQDQALAGREYAQHLTQVLFDIRKNFNEESHPLLEHRQGNRELVLVISTDKGLCGPLNTNLAKAIRALEQATGDRANC
;
A
#
# COMPACT_ATOMS: atom_id res chain seq x y z
N MET A 1 40.68 20.16 -14.51
CA MET A 1 40.92 20.16 -13.04
C MET A 1 39.72 20.81 -12.36
N ALA A 2 39.12 20.16 -11.38
CA ALA A 2 37.99 20.74 -10.66
C ALA A 2 38.48 21.95 -9.85
N ASN A 3 37.90 23.12 -10.11
CA ASN A 3 38.25 24.35 -9.43
C ASN A 3 37.80 24.28 -7.96
N LEU A 4 38.62 24.70 -7.03
CA LEU A 4 38.34 24.80 -5.58
C LEU A 4 36.97 25.46 -5.31
N ARG A 5 36.60 26.40 -6.15
CA ARG A 5 35.30 27.10 -6.10
C ARG A 5 34.11 26.15 -6.38
N ASP A 6 34.28 25.26 -7.35
CA ASP A 6 33.24 24.27 -7.70
C ASP A 6 33.06 23.23 -6.61
N ILE A 7 34.15 22.80 -5.98
CA ILE A 7 34.12 21.88 -4.84
C ILE A 7 33.36 22.51 -3.66
N ARG A 8 33.65 23.74 -3.32
CA ARG A 8 32.95 24.48 -2.24
C ARG A 8 31.46 24.63 -2.56
N ARG A 9 31.10 24.93 -3.81
CA ARG A 9 29.70 25.00 -4.26
C ARG A 9 28.97 23.66 -4.11
N ARG A 10 29.63 22.56 -4.50
CA ARG A 10 29.09 21.20 -4.33
C ARG A 10 28.88 20.84 -2.85
N ILE A 11 29.85 21.14 -1.99
CA ILE A 11 29.73 20.91 -0.54
C ILE A 11 28.50 21.66 0.03
N LYS A 12 28.34 22.94 -0.35
CA LYS A 12 27.17 23.74 0.08
C LYS A 12 25.86 23.14 -0.41
N SER A 13 25.80 22.69 -1.67
CA SER A 13 24.61 22.04 -2.25
C SER A 13 24.26 20.75 -1.52
N VAL A 14 25.26 19.90 -1.26
CA VAL A 14 25.04 18.62 -0.53
C VAL A 14 24.56 18.87 0.89
N LYS A 15 25.13 19.86 1.61
CA LYS A 15 24.65 20.25 2.95
C LYS A 15 23.18 20.70 2.94
N ASN A 16 22.81 21.52 1.96
CA ASN A 16 21.42 21.97 1.82
C ASN A 16 20.47 20.78 1.54
N THR A 17 20.87 19.89 0.63
CA THR A 17 20.10 18.68 0.31
C THR A 17 19.94 17.78 1.54
N ALA A 18 20.99 17.61 2.34
CA ALA A 18 20.91 16.84 3.58
C ALA A 18 19.92 17.43 4.59
N GLN A 19 19.89 18.77 4.73
CA GLN A 19 18.91 19.44 5.60
C GLN A 19 17.46 19.24 5.10
N ILE A 20 17.23 19.37 3.78
CA ILE A 20 15.93 19.15 3.17
C ILE A 20 15.48 17.69 3.40
N THR A 21 16.37 16.73 3.17
CA THR A 21 16.07 15.30 3.36
C THR A 21 15.72 15.00 4.83
N ARG A 22 16.43 15.61 5.78
CA ARG A 22 16.12 15.47 7.21
C ARG A 22 14.75 16.05 7.56
N ALA A 23 14.40 17.21 7.01
CA ALA A 23 13.07 17.79 7.19
C ALA A 23 11.97 16.87 6.59
N MET A 24 12.20 16.34 5.39
CA MET A 24 11.28 15.37 4.77
C MET A 24 11.11 14.10 5.60
N GLN A 25 12.17 13.61 6.22
CA GLN A 25 12.12 12.45 7.12
C GLN A 25 11.21 12.72 8.33
N LEU A 26 11.32 13.89 8.96
CA LEU A 26 10.46 14.26 10.09
C LEU A 26 8.98 14.36 9.69
N VAL A 27 8.69 14.98 8.54
CA VAL A 27 7.33 15.07 8.01
C VAL A 27 6.76 13.69 7.68
N ALA A 28 7.57 12.82 7.05
CA ALA A 28 7.17 11.46 6.73
C ALA A 28 6.88 10.61 7.98
N ALA A 29 7.73 10.74 9.01
CA ALA A 29 7.53 10.07 10.30
C ALA A 29 6.23 10.51 10.99
N ALA A 30 5.92 11.81 10.99
CA ALA A 30 4.67 12.32 11.55
C ALA A 30 3.44 11.81 10.80
N LYS A 31 3.48 11.77 9.45
CA LYS A 31 2.41 11.21 8.62
C LYS A 31 2.22 9.71 8.85
N MET A 32 3.32 8.97 8.96
CA MET A 32 3.28 7.52 9.24
C MET A 32 2.64 7.25 10.60
N LYS A 33 3.03 8.00 11.64
CA LYS A 33 2.42 7.87 12.96
C LYS A 33 0.92 8.14 12.91
N LYS A 34 0.48 9.22 12.27
CA LYS A 34 -0.94 9.52 12.12
C LYS A 34 -1.70 8.39 11.41
N ALA A 35 -1.14 7.83 10.35
CA ALA A 35 -1.75 6.71 9.63
C ALA A 35 -1.82 5.44 10.50
N GLN A 36 -0.79 5.16 11.29
CA GLN A 36 -0.79 4.04 12.24
C GLN A 36 -1.86 4.23 13.32
N ASP A 37 -1.96 5.41 13.92
CA ASP A 37 -2.96 5.72 14.94
C ASP A 37 -4.39 5.54 14.38
N GLN A 38 -4.65 5.98 13.16
CA GLN A 38 -5.93 5.79 12.47
C GLN A 38 -6.21 4.30 12.20
N ALA A 39 -5.21 3.54 11.75
CA ALA A 39 -5.37 2.10 11.50
C ALA A 39 -5.66 1.33 12.79
N LEU A 40 -5.01 1.69 13.90
CA LEU A 40 -5.26 1.09 15.21
C LEU A 40 -6.66 1.41 15.73
N ALA A 41 -7.09 2.66 15.61
CA ALA A 41 -8.45 3.06 16.00
C ALA A 41 -9.55 2.34 15.21
N GLY A 42 -9.31 2.03 13.93
CA GLY A 42 -10.26 1.28 13.10
C GLY A 42 -10.28 -0.23 13.34
N ARG A 43 -9.28 -0.77 14.03
CA ARG A 43 -9.12 -2.23 14.19
C ARG A 43 -10.27 -2.86 14.98
N GLU A 44 -10.66 -2.26 16.09
CA GLU A 44 -11.76 -2.76 16.92
C GLU A 44 -13.08 -2.79 16.15
N TYR A 45 -13.37 -1.72 15.41
CA TYR A 45 -14.55 -1.68 14.55
C TYR A 45 -14.53 -2.79 13.50
N ALA A 46 -13.40 -3.00 12.82
CA ALA A 46 -13.27 -4.07 11.83
C ALA A 46 -13.45 -5.47 12.44
N GLN A 47 -12.94 -5.70 13.64
CA GLN A 47 -13.10 -6.96 14.35
C GLN A 47 -14.57 -7.22 14.70
N HIS A 48 -15.27 -6.23 15.28
CA HIS A 48 -16.69 -6.37 15.59
C HIS A 48 -17.54 -6.54 14.35
N LEU A 49 -17.26 -5.81 13.27
CA LEU A 49 -17.96 -5.98 12.01
C LEU A 49 -17.77 -7.39 11.44
N THR A 50 -16.56 -7.92 11.51
CA THR A 50 -16.26 -9.29 11.07
C THR A 50 -17.05 -10.31 11.90
N GLN A 51 -17.13 -10.10 13.19
CA GLN A 51 -17.90 -10.99 14.08
C GLN A 51 -19.39 -10.98 13.77
N VAL A 52 -19.97 -9.79 13.55
CA VAL A 52 -21.37 -9.65 13.12
C VAL A 52 -21.62 -10.38 11.78
N LEU A 53 -20.69 -10.26 10.81
CA LEU A 53 -20.80 -10.97 9.54
C LEU A 53 -20.76 -12.50 9.72
N PHE A 54 -19.94 -13.02 10.63
CA PHE A 54 -19.90 -14.44 10.95
C PHE A 54 -21.22 -14.91 11.61
N ASP A 55 -21.79 -14.11 12.49
CA ASP A 55 -23.05 -14.44 13.16
C ASP A 55 -24.23 -14.40 12.18
N ILE A 56 -24.24 -13.43 11.27
CA ILE A 56 -25.22 -13.37 10.18
C ILE A 56 -25.10 -14.63 9.31
N ARG A 57 -23.89 -15.00 8.89
CA ARG A 57 -23.67 -16.18 8.06
C ARG A 57 -24.10 -17.50 8.71
N LYS A 58 -24.05 -17.60 10.04
CA LYS A 58 -24.52 -18.78 10.78
C LYS A 58 -26.03 -18.87 10.83
N ASN A 59 -26.74 -17.74 10.86
CA ASN A 59 -28.19 -17.69 11.11
C ASN A 59 -29.02 -17.48 9.85
N PHE A 60 -28.37 -17.15 8.72
CA PHE A 60 -29.03 -16.94 7.43
C PHE A 60 -28.59 -17.99 6.41
N ASN A 61 -29.56 -18.46 5.61
CA ASN A 61 -29.28 -19.34 4.49
C ASN A 61 -28.54 -18.58 3.39
N GLU A 62 -27.63 -19.24 2.70
CA GLU A 62 -26.81 -18.64 1.62
C GLU A 62 -27.65 -18.03 0.50
N GLU A 63 -28.88 -18.50 0.29
CA GLU A 63 -29.82 -18.00 -0.71
C GLU A 63 -30.50 -16.68 -0.33
N SER A 64 -30.33 -16.20 0.90
CA SER A 64 -31.06 -15.01 1.40
C SER A 64 -30.50 -13.69 0.88
N HIS A 65 -29.25 -13.65 0.42
CA HIS A 65 -28.63 -12.42 -0.09
C HIS A 65 -27.52 -12.69 -1.11
N PRO A 66 -27.49 -11.97 -2.24
CA PRO A 66 -26.52 -12.19 -3.33
C PRO A 66 -25.04 -12.09 -2.92
N LEU A 67 -24.71 -11.39 -1.82
CA LEU A 67 -23.35 -11.31 -1.28
C LEU A 67 -22.97 -12.50 -0.40
N LEU A 68 -23.94 -13.32 0.04
CA LEU A 68 -23.69 -14.53 0.84
C LEU A 68 -23.65 -15.78 -0.03
N GLU A 69 -24.12 -15.69 -1.28
CA GLU A 69 -24.16 -16.78 -2.23
C GLU A 69 -22.75 -17.29 -2.57
N HIS A 70 -22.56 -18.59 -2.48
CA HIS A 70 -21.30 -19.22 -2.88
C HIS A 70 -21.24 -19.33 -4.41
N ARG A 71 -20.57 -18.36 -5.03
CA ARG A 71 -20.43 -18.32 -6.50
C ARG A 71 -19.37 -19.32 -6.94
N GLN A 72 -19.75 -20.22 -7.82
CA GLN A 72 -18.83 -21.09 -8.54
C GLN A 72 -18.24 -20.27 -9.70
N GLY A 73 -17.06 -19.72 -9.52
CA GLY A 73 -16.37 -18.95 -10.55
C GLY A 73 -14.88 -18.87 -10.28
N ASN A 74 -14.11 -18.86 -11.39
CA ASN A 74 -12.65 -18.72 -11.32
C ASN A 74 -12.18 -17.26 -11.50
N ARG A 75 -13.07 -16.29 -11.25
CA ARG A 75 -12.71 -14.86 -11.34
C ARG A 75 -12.26 -14.38 -9.99
N GLU A 76 -11.03 -13.88 -9.93
CA GLU A 76 -10.42 -13.29 -8.74
C GLU A 76 -10.28 -11.79 -8.94
N LEU A 77 -10.65 -11.00 -7.92
CA LEU A 77 -10.41 -9.56 -7.90
C LEU A 77 -9.13 -9.28 -7.11
N VAL A 78 -8.14 -8.74 -7.78
CA VAL A 78 -6.88 -8.33 -7.14
C VAL A 78 -6.90 -6.83 -6.87
N LEU A 79 -6.95 -6.44 -5.59
CA LEU A 79 -6.84 -5.05 -5.19
C LEU A 79 -5.38 -4.67 -4.99
N VAL A 80 -4.87 -3.76 -5.83
CA VAL A 80 -3.49 -3.28 -5.77
C VAL A 80 -3.44 -1.93 -5.06
N ILE A 81 -2.68 -1.86 -3.96
CA ILE A 81 -2.46 -0.64 -3.20
C ILE A 81 -1.00 -0.21 -3.37
N SER A 82 -0.78 0.95 -3.97
CA SER A 82 0.54 1.51 -4.22
C SER A 82 0.70 2.90 -3.60
N THR A 83 1.88 3.49 -3.71
CA THR A 83 2.14 4.85 -3.22
C THR A 83 1.83 5.89 -4.28
N ASP A 84 1.19 7.01 -3.89
CA ASP A 84 0.89 8.14 -4.79
C ASP A 84 2.16 8.89 -5.22
N LYS A 85 3.17 8.93 -4.34
CA LYS A 85 4.40 9.68 -4.56
C LYS A 85 5.59 8.74 -4.65
N GLY A 86 6.58 9.14 -5.46
CA GLY A 86 7.87 8.45 -5.54
C GLY A 86 8.71 8.56 -4.25
N LEU A 87 10.00 8.35 -4.36
CA LEU A 87 10.99 8.36 -3.26
C LEU A 87 10.77 7.23 -2.23
N CYS A 88 10.12 6.15 -2.65
CA CYS A 88 9.88 4.95 -1.85
C CYS A 88 10.83 3.79 -2.18
N GLY A 89 11.96 4.07 -2.84
CA GLY A 89 12.90 3.05 -3.30
C GLY A 89 12.26 2.09 -4.31
N PRO A 90 12.54 0.79 -4.24
CA PRO A 90 12.04 -0.20 -5.20
C PRO A 90 10.62 -0.70 -4.91
N LEU A 91 9.88 -0.08 -3.98
CA LEU A 91 8.58 -0.58 -3.52
C LEU A 91 7.60 -0.78 -4.68
N ASN A 92 7.34 0.28 -5.46
CA ASN A 92 6.38 0.20 -6.58
C ASN A 92 6.87 -0.73 -7.70
N THR A 93 8.18 -0.77 -7.95
CA THR A 93 8.78 -1.69 -8.93
C THR A 93 8.63 -3.14 -8.52
N ASN A 94 8.85 -3.45 -7.24
CA ASN A 94 8.66 -4.81 -6.72
C ASN A 94 7.18 -5.21 -6.71
N LEU A 95 6.28 -4.28 -6.40
CA LEU A 95 4.84 -4.49 -6.49
C LEU A 95 4.42 -4.84 -7.92
N ALA A 96 4.88 -4.07 -8.92
CA ALA A 96 4.59 -4.34 -10.32
C ALA A 96 5.13 -5.71 -10.79
N LYS A 97 6.32 -6.12 -10.31
CA LYS A 97 6.86 -7.45 -10.58
C LYS A 97 6.01 -8.56 -9.95
N ALA A 98 5.53 -8.35 -8.72
CA ALA A 98 4.67 -9.31 -8.04
C ALA A 98 3.32 -9.49 -8.77
N ILE A 99 2.73 -8.39 -9.25
CA ILE A 99 1.48 -8.45 -10.05
C ILE A 99 1.69 -9.25 -11.33
N ARG A 100 2.76 -8.98 -12.09
CA ARG A 100 3.09 -9.74 -13.31
C ARG A 100 3.34 -11.22 -13.03
N ALA A 101 4.01 -11.55 -11.94
CA ALA A 101 4.21 -12.93 -11.54
C ALA A 101 2.88 -13.61 -11.19
N LEU A 102 1.96 -12.91 -10.54
CA LEU A 102 0.62 -13.40 -10.24
C LEU A 102 -0.17 -13.65 -11.54
N GLU A 103 -0.18 -12.70 -12.48
CA GLU A 103 -0.81 -12.84 -13.79
C GLU A 103 -0.29 -14.07 -14.54
N GLN A 104 1.02 -14.28 -14.56
CA GLN A 104 1.63 -15.44 -15.18
C GLN A 104 1.27 -16.76 -14.50
N ALA A 105 1.17 -16.78 -13.17
CA ALA A 105 0.80 -17.97 -12.41
C ALA A 105 -0.69 -18.33 -12.56
N THR A 106 -1.55 -17.32 -12.72
CA THR A 106 -3.01 -17.52 -12.83
C THR A 106 -3.41 -17.85 -14.30
N GLY A 107 -2.49 -17.73 -15.23
CA GLY A 107 -2.67 -17.99 -16.67
C GLY A 107 -3.86 -17.23 -17.24
N ASP A 108 -3.61 -16.19 -18.02
CA ASP A 108 -4.53 -15.46 -18.93
C ASP A 108 -6.01 -15.28 -18.50
N ARG A 109 -6.32 -15.41 -17.22
CA ARG A 109 -7.68 -15.27 -16.65
C ARG A 109 -8.02 -13.86 -16.20
N ALA A 110 -7.06 -12.95 -16.25
CA ALA A 110 -7.26 -11.53 -16.00
C ALA A 110 -7.60 -10.83 -17.32
N ASN A 111 -8.80 -11.03 -17.81
CA ASN A 111 -9.41 -10.07 -18.74
C ASN A 111 -9.88 -8.89 -17.88
N CYS A 112 -9.11 -7.82 -17.89
CA CYS A 112 -9.54 -6.49 -17.46
C CYS A 112 -10.69 -5.98 -18.33
#